data_1213d43712d6c59d51873f8a4acb50df
#
_entry.id   1213d43712d6c59d51873f8a4acb50df
#
_cell.length_a   1.000
_cell.length_b   1.000
_cell.length_c   1.000
_cell.angle_alpha   90.00
_cell.angle_beta   90.00
_cell.angle_gamma   90.00
#
_symmetry.space_group_name_H-M   'P 1'
#
loop_
_entity.id
_entity.type
_entity.pdbx_description
1 polymer ?
#
loop_
_entity_poly.entity_id
_entity_poly.type
_entity_poly.pdbx_seq_one_letter_code
_entity_poly.pdbx_strand_id
1 'polypeptide(L)'
;MTLDFINVGYGDAILIRSGSFTMLVDCGDWTVGDGGPDSQRISAADFLRQEGIETLDLLVLTHLHRDHSGGLAKLLECVAVRSFRCNYLPDRIFWGKRVPVPEGFSAGARCLLESLNVFLSALAIMERQGTEVSLASPGTWPLTPELTAECFLEAQPIFERQATIWQNVLEDQADNRELEELDGFINNTSIRLRLICKETAVELPGDMYADCWEKHEIPPCTLVKLPHHGHRDSITPHLLDMLAPKTVVISVSNTRTDDCPAASVLQMVREKGCALYVTDAIPDSNGHVSNHLAIHFDI
;
A
#
# COMPACT_ATOMS: atom_id res chain seq x y z
N MET A 1 -3.43 -5.74 19.47
CA MET A 1 -2.84 -5.59 18.10
C MET A 1 -2.17 -4.24 18.05
N THR A 2 -0.95 -4.15 17.46
CA THR A 2 -0.31 -2.85 17.20
C THR A 2 -0.23 -2.60 15.71
N LEU A 3 -0.29 -1.33 15.30
CA LEU A 3 -0.07 -0.87 13.93
C LEU A 3 0.96 0.25 13.94
N ASP A 4 1.93 0.15 13.03
CA ASP A 4 2.91 1.20 12.77
C ASP A 4 2.78 1.63 11.32
N PHE A 5 2.31 2.86 11.08
CA PHE A 5 2.30 3.50 9.77
C PHE A 5 3.67 4.16 9.58
N ILE A 6 4.54 3.52 8.83
CA ILE A 6 5.94 3.89 8.68
C ILE A 6 6.06 5.13 7.79
N ASN A 7 6.86 6.10 8.21
CA ASN A 7 7.14 7.29 7.40
C ASN A 7 8.15 6.94 6.28
N VAL A 8 7.68 6.30 5.24
CA VAL A 8 8.48 5.97 4.04
C VAL A 8 8.60 7.15 3.06
N GLY A 9 8.15 8.34 3.45
CA GLY A 9 7.96 9.47 2.55
C GLY A 9 6.67 9.29 1.75
N TYR A 10 6.75 9.35 0.42
CA TYR A 10 5.60 9.04 -0.42
C TYR A 10 5.48 7.52 -0.59
N GLY A 11 4.32 6.98 -0.23
CA GLY A 11 4.02 5.55 -0.33
C GLY A 11 3.48 4.94 0.97
N ASP A 12 3.14 3.67 0.91
CA ASP A 12 2.62 2.91 2.04
C ASP A 12 3.60 1.85 2.53
N ALA A 13 3.74 1.77 3.84
CA ALA A 13 4.31 0.63 4.54
C ALA A 13 3.69 0.57 5.94
N ILE A 14 2.92 -0.47 6.21
CA ILE A 14 2.14 -0.60 7.44
C ILE A 14 2.48 -1.91 8.11
N LEU A 15 3.15 -1.84 9.27
CA LEU A 15 3.48 -3.00 10.08
C LEU A 15 2.34 -3.30 11.07
N ILE A 16 1.88 -4.54 11.10
CA ILE A 16 0.85 -5.05 12.00
C ILE A 16 1.45 -6.16 12.85
N ARG A 17 1.27 -6.07 14.16
CA ARG A 17 1.73 -7.10 15.12
C ARG A 17 0.59 -7.57 16.00
N SER A 18 0.46 -8.89 16.21
CA SER A 18 -0.51 -9.50 17.13
C SER A 18 0.11 -10.72 17.80
N GLY A 19 0.51 -10.57 19.07
CA GLY A 19 1.32 -11.57 19.74
C GLY A 19 2.68 -11.74 19.05
N SER A 20 2.99 -12.96 18.62
CA SER A 20 4.21 -13.26 17.83
C SER A 20 4.02 -13.14 16.32
N PHE A 21 2.80 -12.88 15.85
CA PHE A 21 2.50 -12.72 14.43
C PHE A 21 2.88 -11.32 13.94
N THR A 22 3.58 -11.27 12.81
CA THR A 22 4.03 -10.04 12.15
C THR A 22 3.58 -10.01 10.69
N MET A 23 2.95 -8.94 10.29
CA MET A 23 2.49 -8.71 8.93
C MET A 23 2.91 -7.32 8.46
N LEU A 24 3.35 -7.20 7.22
CA LEU A 24 3.58 -5.92 6.57
C LEU A 24 2.62 -5.78 5.37
N VAL A 25 2.00 -4.62 5.22
CA VAL A 25 1.22 -4.24 4.04
C VAL A 25 2.00 -3.15 3.31
N ASP A 26 2.37 -3.43 2.08
CA ASP A 26 3.22 -2.61 1.21
C ASP A 26 4.63 -2.33 1.77
N CYS A 27 5.52 -1.76 0.95
CA CYS A 27 6.93 -1.60 1.27
C CYS A 27 7.49 -0.19 1.01
N GLY A 28 6.64 0.75 0.58
CA GLY A 28 7.08 2.06 0.14
C GLY A 28 7.80 2.07 -1.21
N ASP A 29 8.37 3.21 -1.56
CA ASP A 29 9.20 3.39 -2.76
C ASP A 29 10.62 2.80 -2.52
N TRP A 30 11.40 2.61 -3.58
CA TRP A 30 12.81 2.20 -3.50
C TRP A 30 13.72 3.24 -2.83
N THR A 31 13.29 4.49 -2.74
CA THR A 31 13.95 5.56 -2.00
C THR A 31 12.92 6.37 -1.22
N VAL A 32 13.23 6.65 0.03
CA VAL A 32 12.38 7.49 0.89
C VAL A 32 12.48 8.99 0.56
N GLY A 33 13.45 9.37 -0.28
CA GLY A 33 13.74 10.76 -0.61
C GLY A 33 14.28 11.57 0.58
N ASP A 34 14.61 12.84 0.31
CA ASP A 34 15.02 13.79 1.34
C ASP A 34 13.80 14.63 1.77
N GLY A 35 13.32 14.41 2.98
CA GLY A 35 12.20 15.15 3.59
C GLY A 35 12.62 16.47 4.23
N GLY A 36 13.92 16.81 4.22
CA GLY A 36 14.46 17.97 4.92
C GLY A 36 14.60 17.74 6.44
N PRO A 37 15.02 18.78 7.19
CA PRO A 37 15.39 18.65 8.59
C PRO A 37 14.21 18.33 9.53
N ASP A 38 12.99 18.56 9.08
CA ASP A 38 11.77 18.36 9.88
C ASP A 38 11.12 17.00 9.62
N SER A 39 11.73 16.12 8.80
CA SER A 39 11.20 14.82 8.43
C SER A 39 12.11 13.70 8.93
N GLN A 40 11.51 12.61 9.42
CA GLN A 40 12.19 11.39 9.83
C GLN A 40 11.78 10.21 8.95
N ARG A 41 12.11 10.28 7.66
CA ARG A 41 11.81 9.18 6.75
C ARG A 41 12.72 7.99 6.96
N ILE A 42 12.15 6.81 6.88
CA ILE A 42 12.86 5.54 6.99
C ILE A 42 12.27 4.53 6.02
N SER A 43 13.10 3.70 5.37
CA SER A 43 12.56 2.61 4.56
C SER A 43 11.92 1.54 5.45
N ALA A 44 10.91 0.82 4.92
CA ALA A 44 10.30 -0.30 5.63
C ALA A 44 11.35 -1.31 6.12
N ALA A 45 12.33 -1.65 5.27
CA ALA A 45 13.43 -2.55 5.61
C ALA A 45 14.27 -2.06 6.81
N ASP A 46 14.64 -0.78 6.83
CA ASP A 46 15.43 -0.21 7.92
C ASP A 46 14.62 -0.09 9.20
N PHE A 47 13.32 0.22 9.10
CA PHE A 47 12.41 0.25 10.25
C PHE A 47 12.27 -1.14 10.87
N LEU A 48 11.99 -2.17 10.08
CA LEU A 48 11.89 -3.55 10.59
C LEU A 48 13.19 -4.00 11.26
N ARG A 49 14.35 -3.64 10.70
CA ARG A 49 15.64 -3.93 11.32
C ARG A 49 15.82 -3.22 12.66
N GLN A 50 15.39 -1.96 12.80
CA GLN A 50 15.43 -1.24 14.08
C GLN A 50 14.51 -1.86 15.13
N GLU A 51 13.36 -2.39 14.70
CA GLU A 51 12.41 -3.12 15.55
C GLU A 51 12.85 -4.57 15.85
N GLY A 52 14.01 -5.03 15.31
CA GLY A 52 14.51 -6.39 15.50
C GLY A 52 13.70 -7.46 14.80
N ILE A 53 12.96 -7.10 13.74
CA ILE A 53 12.12 -8.03 12.97
C ILE A 53 12.93 -8.60 11.81
N GLU A 54 13.30 -9.87 11.93
CA GLU A 54 14.05 -10.61 10.90
C GLU A 54 13.15 -11.48 10.02
N THR A 55 11.89 -11.68 10.41
CA THR A 55 10.92 -12.52 9.68
C THR A 55 9.54 -11.90 9.72
N LEU A 56 8.87 -11.85 8.56
CA LEU A 56 7.44 -11.58 8.44
C LEU A 56 6.67 -12.88 8.24
N ASP A 57 5.59 -13.07 8.97
CA ASP A 57 4.67 -14.18 8.75
C ASP A 57 3.86 -13.97 7.46
N LEU A 58 3.49 -12.72 7.18
CA LEU A 58 2.76 -12.34 5.98
C LEU A 58 3.23 -10.98 5.46
N LEU A 59 3.52 -10.94 4.16
CA LEU A 59 3.66 -9.70 3.39
C LEU A 59 2.51 -9.61 2.40
N VAL A 60 1.80 -8.49 2.39
CA VAL A 60 0.75 -8.20 1.39
C VAL A 60 1.20 -7.03 0.55
N LEU A 61 1.19 -7.19 -0.77
CA LEU A 61 1.37 -6.10 -1.72
C LEU A 61 0.00 -5.76 -2.31
N THR A 62 -0.49 -4.54 -2.02
CA THR A 62 -1.84 -4.13 -2.42
C THR A 62 -1.97 -4.01 -3.94
N HIS A 63 -1.00 -3.37 -4.59
CA HIS A 63 -0.94 -3.20 -6.04
C HIS A 63 0.50 -2.87 -6.50
N LEU A 64 0.73 -2.79 -7.82
CA LEU A 64 2.08 -2.69 -8.39
C LEU A 64 2.56 -1.25 -8.68
N HIS A 65 2.03 -0.22 -8.01
CA HIS A 65 2.70 1.09 -8.08
C HIS A 65 4.00 1.08 -7.29
N ARG A 66 4.95 1.93 -7.72
CA ARG A 66 6.31 1.98 -7.19
C ARG A 66 6.37 2.36 -5.72
N ASP A 67 5.52 3.26 -5.29
CA ASP A 67 5.40 3.75 -3.93
C ASP A 67 4.76 2.75 -2.95
N HIS A 68 4.36 1.57 -3.45
CA HIS A 68 3.92 0.41 -2.66
C HIS A 68 4.90 -0.76 -2.81
N SER A 69 5.42 -0.98 -4.03
CA SER A 69 6.24 -2.15 -4.37
C SER A 69 7.75 -1.87 -4.42
N GLY A 70 8.16 -0.61 -4.50
CA GLY A 70 9.55 -0.24 -4.75
C GLY A 70 10.53 -0.71 -3.68
N GLY A 71 10.11 -0.76 -2.43
CA GLY A 71 10.90 -1.23 -1.29
C GLY A 71 11.13 -2.73 -1.20
N LEU A 72 10.43 -3.56 -2.02
CA LEU A 72 10.49 -5.02 -1.94
C LEU A 72 11.90 -5.60 -2.01
N ALA A 73 12.71 -5.12 -2.94
CA ALA A 73 14.07 -5.65 -3.13
C ALA A 73 14.93 -5.47 -1.86
N LYS A 74 14.95 -4.25 -1.31
CA LYS A 74 15.68 -3.92 -0.09
C LYS A 74 15.13 -4.68 1.13
N LEU A 75 13.81 -4.85 1.21
CA LEU A 75 13.17 -5.62 2.28
C LEU A 75 13.66 -7.07 2.30
N LEU A 76 13.64 -7.74 1.15
CA LEU A 76 14.01 -9.15 1.01
C LEU A 76 15.51 -9.43 1.16
N GLU A 77 16.36 -8.40 1.15
CA GLU A 77 17.79 -8.55 1.46
C GLU A 77 18.03 -8.79 2.97
N CYS A 78 17.12 -8.34 3.82
CA CYS A 78 17.34 -8.36 5.28
C CYS A 78 16.21 -9.01 6.08
N VAL A 79 15.04 -9.26 5.48
CA VAL A 79 13.87 -9.82 6.15
C VAL A 79 13.39 -11.05 5.40
N ALA A 80 13.28 -12.18 6.09
CA ALA A 80 12.64 -13.38 5.53
C ALA A 80 11.12 -13.22 5.52
N VAL A 81 10.45 -13.73 4.48
CA VAL A 81 8.99 -13.69 4.35
C VAL A 81 8.46 -15.10 4.26
N ARG A 82 7.56 -15.52 5.17
CA ARG A 82 6.96 -16.85 5.15
C ARG A 82 5.88 -16.98 4.08
N SER A 83 4.95 -16.03 4.04
CA SER A 83 3.87 -15.97 3.06
C SER A 83 3.81 -14.60 2.41
N PHE A 84 3.60 -14.57 1.09
CA PHE A 84 3.40 -13.36 0.31
C PHE A 84 2.09 -13.43 -0.46
N ARG A 85 1.28 -12.38 -0.38
CA ARG A 85 0.02 -12.24 -1.12
C ARG A 85 0.01 -10.96 -1.94
N CYS A 86 -0.42 -11.07 -3.19
CA CYS A 86 -0.48 -9.97 -4.14
C CYS A 86 -1.74 -10.05 -5.01
N ASN A 87 -2.04 -8.99 -5.74
CA ASN A 87 -3.19 -8.91 -6.64
C ASN A 87 -2.92 -9.37 -8.07
N TYR A 88 -1.64 -9.58 -8.41
CA TYR A 88 -1.19 -10.07 -9.70
C TYR A 88 -0.02 -11.03 -9.51
N LEU A 89 -0.01 -12.15 -10.23
CA LEU A 89 1.06 -13.13 -10.17
C LEU A 89 1.30 -13.71 -11.57
N PRO A 90 2.46 -13.43 -12.20
CA PRO A 90 2.81 -13.99 -13.49
C PRO A 90 3.26 -15.46 -13.36
N ASP A 91 3.28 -16.16 -14.47
CA ASP A 91 3.85 -17.51 -14.54
C ASP A 91 5.31 -17.51 -14.04
N ARG A 92 5.71 -18.59 -13.37
CA ARG A 92 7.06 -18.72 -12.77
C ARG A 92 8.20 -18.54 -13.76
N ILE A 93 7.97 -18.84 -15.05
CA ILE A 93 8.98 -18.64 -16.11
C ILE A 93 9.43 -17.19 -16.25
N PHE A 94 8.63 -16.23 -15.76
CA PHE A 94 8.92 -14.80 -15.79
C PHE A 94 9.61 -14.29 -14.52
N TRP A 95 9.67 -15.08 -13.46
CA TRP A 95 10.28 -14.68 -12.19
C TRP A 95 11.77 -14.43 -12.36
N GLY A 96 12.22 -13.24 -11.99
CA GLY A 96 13.60 -12.78 -12.19
C GLY A 96 13.92 -12.29 -13.61
N LYS A 97 12.98 -12.36 -14.56
CA LYS A 97 13.14 -11.69 -15.84
C LYS A 97 13.17 -10.16 -15.67
N ARG A 98 13.83 -9.51 -16.60
CA ARG A 98 13.82 -8.04 -16.69
C ARG A 98 13.18 -7.63 -18.01
N VAL A 99 12.15 -6.81 -17.92
CA VAL A 99 11.50 -6.21 -19.08
C VAL A 99 12.17 -4.88 -19.44
N PRO A 100 12.26 -4.52 -20.74
CA PRO A 100 12.77 -3.24 -21.17
C PRO A 100 11.92 -2.07 -20.64
N VAL A 101 12.57 -0.92 -20.39
CA VAL A 101 11.91 0.34 -20.05
C VAL A 101 12.25 1.36 -21.14
N PRO A 102 11.46 1.46 -22.22
CA PRO A 102 11.78 2.32 -23.34
C PRO A 102 11.72 3.81 -22.97
N GLU A 103 12.73 4.60 -23.37
CA GLU A 103 12.79 6.05 -23.10
C GLU A 103 11.63 6.84 -23.75
N GLY A 104 11.08 6.34 -24.85
CA GLY A 104 9.97 6.97 -25.57
C GLY A 104 8.59 6.76 -24.94
N PHE A 105 8.49 5.97 -23.85
CA PHE A 105 7.23 5.77 -23.12
C PHE A 105 6.97 6.91 -22.14
N SER A 106 5.70 7.13 -21.82
CA SER A 106 5.29 8.12 -20.81
C SER A 106 5.92 7.84 -19.44
N ALA A 107 5.95 8.85 -18.57
CA ALA A 107 6.52 8.70 -17.23
C ALA A 107 5.77 7.64 -16.40
N GLY A 108 4.44 7.60 -16.46
CA GLY A 108 3.61 6.58 -15.79
C GLY A 108 3.91 5.18 -16.31
N ALA A 109 3.91 4.98 -17.64
CA ALA A 109 4.22 3.69 -18.25
C ALA A 109 5.62 3.18 -17.87
N ARG A 110 6.63 4.06 -17.85
CA ARG A 110 7.98 3.70 -17.42
C ARG A 110 8.02 3.34 -15.94
N CYS A 111 7.33 4.09 -15.09
CA CYS A 111 7.22 3.81 -13.66
C CYS A 111 6.60 2.43 -13.42
N LEU A 112 5.54 2.06 -14.16
CA LEU A 112 4.91 0.74 -14.09
C LEU A 112 5.88 -0.39 -14.51
N LEU A 113 6.64 -0.21 -15.60
CA LEU A 113 7.64 -1.19 -16.03
C LEU A 113 8.78 -1.35 -15.01
N GLU A 114 9.22 -0.27 -14.37
CA GLU A 114 10.19 -0.30 -13.28
C GLU A 114 9.64 -1.07 -12.08
N SER A 115 8.39 -0.81 -11.69
CA SER A 115 7.69 -1.53 -10.62
C SER A 115 7.57 -3.03 -10.92
N LEU A 116 7.21 -3.38 -12.16
CA LEU A 116 7.16 -4.76 -12.60
C LEU A 116 8.54 -5.43 -12.50
N ASN A 117 9.62 -4.75 -12.90
CA ASN A 117 10.98 -5.27 -12.78
C ASN A 117 11.39 -5.55 -11.32
N VAL A 118 11.05 -4.64 -10.40
CA VAL A 118 11.25 -4.86 -8.96
C VAL A 118 10.47 -6.06 -8.48
N PHE A 119 9.21 -6.17 -8.87
CA PHE A 119 8.33 -7.26 -8.48
C PHE A 119 8.82 -8.63 -9.01
N LEU A 120 9.18 -8.73 -10.29
CA LEU A 120 9.72 -9.96 -10.87
C LEU A 120 11.02 -10.41 -10.18
N SER A 121 11.90 -9.46 -9.86
CA SER A 121 13.12 -9.73 -9.10
C SER A 121 12.80 -10.22 -7.69
N ALA A 122 11.85 -9.59 -7.01
CA ALA A 122 11.39 -9.98 -5.68
C ALA A 122 10.80 -11.40 -5.66
N LEU A 123 9.98 -11.76 -6.65
CA LEU A 123 9.44 -13.11 -6.79
C LEU A 123 10.53 -14.17 -6.89
N ALA A 124 11.61 -13.92 -7.66
CA ALA A 124 12.74 -14.82 -7.75
C ALA A 124 13.54 -14.94 -6.44
N ILE A 125 13.61 -13.87 -5.64
CA ILE A 125 14.22 -13.91 -4.30
C ILE A 125 13.35 -14.76 -3.38
N MET A 126 12.05 -14.51 -3.34
CA MET A 126 11.08 -15.23 -2.53
C MET A 126 11.07 -16.74 -2.85
N GLU A 127 11.15 -17.10 -4.13
CA GLU A 127 11.26 -18.52 -4.55
C GLU A 127 12.50 -19.18 -3.94
N ARG A 128 13.66 -18.51 -3.99
CA ARG A 128 14.91 -19.04 -3.39
C ARG A 128 14.84 -19.13 -1.88
N GLN A 129 14.09 -18.23 -1.22
CA GLN A 129 13.88 -18.25 0.22
C GLN A 129 12.83 -19.27 0.67
N GLY A 130 12.08 -19.88 -0.27
CA GLY A 130 10.99 -20.80 0.05
C GLY A 130 9.73 -20.12 0.56
N THR A 131 9.54 -18.83 0.24
CA THR A 131 8.33 -18.07 0.56
C THR A 131 7.12 -18.69 -0.12
N GLU A 132 6.02 -18.86 0.59
CA GLU A 132 4.73 -19.24 0.01
C GLU A 132 4.14 -18.02 -0.73
N VAL A 133 4.18 -18.04 -2.07
CA VAL A 133 3.68 -16.95 -2.91
C VAL A 133 2.31 -17.32 -3.49
N SER A 134 1.31 -16.45 -3.30
CA SER A 134 -0.05 -16.68 -3.78
C SER A 134 -0.77 -15.39 -4.18
N LEU A 135 -1.78 -15.53 -5.05
CA LEU A 135 -2.76 -14.46 -5.26
C LEU A 135 -3.61 -14.29 -4.01
N ALA A 136 -3.93 -13.05 -3.68
CA ALA A 136 -4.92 -12.73 -2.68
C ALA A 136 -6.29 -13.26 -3.12
N SER A 137 -7.01 -13.89 -2.21
CA SER A 137 -8.37 -14.36 -2.45
C SER A 137 -9.35 -13.58 -1.58
N PRO A 138 -10.49 -13.13 -2.13
CA PRO A 138 -11.53 -12.51 -1.31
C PRO A 138 -12.02 -13.43 -0.20
N GLY A 139 -12.40 -12.84 0.93
CA GLY A 139 -12.93 -13.55 2.07
C GLY A 139 -12.11 -13.36 3.34
N THR A 140 -12.37 -14.19 4.33
CA THR A 140 -11.81 -14.07 5.69
C THR A 140 -10.51 -14.83 5.81
N TRP A 141 -9.46 -14.16 6.29
CA TRP A 141 -8.15 -14.73 6.60
C TRP A 141 -7.95 -14.74 8.13
N PRO A 142 -8.07 -15.90 8.80
CA PRO A 142 -7.72 -16.01 10.21
C PRO A 142 -6.19 -15.91 10.35
N LEU A 143 -5.70 -14.83 10.95
CA LEU A 143 -4.28 -14.56 11.11
C LEU A 143 -3.76 -15.05 12.47
N THR A 144 -4.51 -14.73 13.54
CA THR A 144 -4.25 -15.24 14.90
C THR A 144 -5.60 -15.53 15.57
N PRO A 145 -5.65 -16.13 16.77
CA PRO A 145 -6.91 -16.29 17.50
C PRO A 145 -7.67 -14.97 17.77
N GLU A 146 -6.96 -13.84 17.81
CA GLU A 146 -7.55 -12.53 18.12
C GLU A 146 -7.61 -11.59 16.91
N LEU A 147 -6.92 -11.91 15.80
CA LEU A 147 -6.82 -11.06 14.63
C LEU A 147 -7.29 -11.79 13.37
N THR A 148 -8.25 -11.21 12.71
CA THR A 148 -8.76 -11.64 11.41
C THR A 148 -8.60 -10.52 10.40
N ALA A 149 -8.25 -10.84 9.15
CA ALA A 149 -8.35 -9.93 8.03
C ALA A 149 -9.50 -10.37 7.10
N GLU A 150 -10.31 -9.42 6.67
CA GLU A 150 -11.23 -9.60 5.55
C GLU A 150 -10.61 -8.97 4.31
N CYS A 151 -10.44 -9.78 3.27
CA CYS A 151 -9.87 -9.35 1.99
C CYS A 151 -10.99 -9.07 0.99
N PHE A 152 -10.92 -7.90 0.39
CA PHE A 152 -11.84 -7.48 -0.67
C PHE A 152 -11.04 -7.12 -1.92
N LEU A 153 -11.55 -7.55 -3.06
CA LEU A 153 -11.02 -7.23 -4.39
C LEU A 153 -12.15 -6.65 -5.22
N GLU A 154 -11.81 -5.73 -6.12
CA GLU A 154 -12.78 -5.19 -7.08
C GLU A 154 -13.24 -6.26 -8.10
N ALA A 155 -14.19 -5.92 -8.96
CA ALA A 155 -14.76 -6.87 -9.91
C ALA A 155 -13.72 -7.45 -10.90
N GLN A 156 -13.88 -8.73 -11.23
CA GLN A 156 -13.00 -9.52 -12.10
C GLN A 156 -12.51 -8.82 -13.39
N PRO A 157 -13.32 -8.06 -14.15
CA PRO A 157 -12.87 -7.50 -15.43
C PRO A 157 -11.64 -6.62 -15.34
N ILE A 158 -11.43 -5.91 -14.21
CA ILE A 158 -10.25 -5.03 -14.02
C ILE A 158 -8.97 -5.86 -13.86
N PHE A 159 -9.03 -6.99 -13.16
CA PHE A 159 -7.90 -7.90 -12.97
C PHE A 159 -7.56 -8.66 -14.24
N GLU A 160 -8.56 -9.04 -15.03
CA GLU A 160 -8.37 -9.68 -16.33
C GLU A 160 -7.67 -8.72 -17.31
N ARG A 161 -8.09 -7.45 -17.32
CA ARG A 161 -7.44 -6.43 -18.15
C ARG A 161 -6.01 -6.16 -17.69
N GLN A 162 -5.77 -5.99 -16.39
CA GLN A 162 -4.44 -5.88 -15.82
C GLN A 162 -3.54 -7.06 -16.22
N ALA A 163 -4.03 -8.29 -16.06
CA ALA A 163 -3.28 -9.51 -16.39
C ALA A 163 -2.93 -9.57 -17.88
N THR A 164 -3.86 -9.16 -18.75
CA THR A 164 -3.64 -9.10 -20.20
C THR A 164 -2.52 -8.11 -20.56
N ILE A 165 -2.55 -6.90 -19.99
CA ILE A 165 -1.52 -5.89 -20.26
C ILE A 165 -0.16 -6.37 -19.77
N TRP A 166 -0.09 -6.91 -18.55
CA TRP A 166 1.15 -7.45 -18.04
C TRP A 166 1.68 -8.64 -18.85
N GLN A 167 0.80 -9.51 -19.35
CA GLN A 167 1.20 -10.61 -20.21
C GLN A 167 1.82 -10.10 -21.52
N ASN A 168 1.23 -9.09 -22.17
CA ASN A 168 1.80 -8.45 -23.35
C ASN A 168 3.21 -7.90 -23.07
N VAL A 169 3.40 -7.24 -21.93
CA VAL A 169 4.72 -6.74 -21.49
C VAL A 169 5.73 -7.87 -21.33
N LEU A 170 5.33 -8.98 -20.68
CA LEU A 170 6.21 -10.14 -20.41
C LEU A 170 6.58 -10.91 -21.67
N GLU A 171 5.78 -10.79 -22.73
CA GLU A 171 6.00 -11.37 -24.06
C GLU A 171 6.69 -10.41 -25.03
N ASP A 172 7.31 -9.33 -24.53
CA ASP A 172 8.01 -8.32 -25.33
C ASP A 172 7.09 -7.52 -26.30
N GLN A 173 5.79 -7.44 -25.99
CA GLN A 173 4.76 -6.73 -26.75
C GLN A 173 4.25 -5.49 -26.01
N ALA A 174 5.10 -4.85 -25.19
CA ALA A 174 4.72 -3.68 -24.41
C ALA A 174 4.23 -2.53 -25.31
N ASP A 175 3.04 -2.02 -25.02
CA ASP A 175 2.44 -0.86 -25.68
C ASP A 175 2.26 0.30 -24.69
N ASN A 176 2.72 1.50 -25.07
CA ASN A 176 2.65 2.68 -24.19
C ASN A 176 1.21 3.04 -23.82
N ARG A 177 0.24 2.89 -24.76
CA ARG A 177 -1.16 3.26 -24.50
C ARG A 177 -1.82 2.27 -23.54
N GLU A 178 -1.51 0.97 -23.67
CA GLU A 178 -2.01 -0.03 -22.73
C GLU A 178 -1.46 0.21 -21.33
N LEU A 179 -0.19 0.62 -21.19
CA LEU A 179 0.39 0.96 -19.91
C LEU A 179 -0.18 2.27 -19.34
N GLU A 180 -0.47 3.28 -20.17
CA GLU A 180 -1.19 4.48 -19.73
C GLU A 180 -2.63 4.17 -19.28
N GLU A 181 -3.32 3.25 -19.99
CA GLU A 181 -4.62 2.73 -19.55
C GLU A 181 -4.50 2.05 -18.18
N LEU A 182 -3.50 1.19 -18.00
CA LEU A 182 -3.25 0.49 -16.74
C LEU A 182 -2.94 1.48 -15.60
N ASP A 183 -2.09 2.47 -15.84
CA ASP A 183 -1.76 3.53 -14.88
C ASP A 183 -3.03 4.27 -14.39
N GLY A 184 -3.99 4.45 -15.27
CA GLY A 184 -5.27 5.09 -14.96
C GLY A 184 -6.20 4.28 -14.05
N PHE A 185 -6.04 2.95 -13.96
CA PHE A 185 -6.93 2.12 -13.15
C PHE A 185 -6.24 1.20 -12.14
N ILE A 186 -4.92 1.06 -12.17
CA ILE A 186 -4.20 0.09 -11.33
C ILE A 186 -4.44 0.29 -9.84
N ASN A 187 -4.69 1.51 -9.38
CA ASN A 187 -5.09 1.82 -8.01
C ASN A 187 -6.34 1.03 -7.59
N ASN A 188 -7.31 0.89 -8.49
CA ASN A 188 -8.54 0.13 -8.25
C ASN A 188 -8.33 -1.38 -8.22
N THR A 189 -7.12 -1.87 -8.56
CA THR A 189 -6.75 -3.27 -8.33
C THR A 189 -6.20 -3.53 -6.94
N SER A 190 -6.15 -2.53 -6.06
CA SER A 190 -5.66 -2.66 -4.69
C SER A 190 -6.38 -3.77 -3.92
N ILE A 191 -5.64 -4.54 -3.16
CA ILE A 191 -6.19 -5.41 -2.12
C ILE A 191 -6.65 -4.51 -0.99
N ARG A 192 -7.96 -4.45 -0.72
CA ARG A 192 -8.50 -3.79 0.46
C ARG A 192 -8.59 -4.79 1.60
N LEU A 193 -7.98 -4.46 2.74
CA LEU A 193 -8.01 -5.26 3.96
C LEU A 193 -8.81 -4.55 5.05
N ARG A 194 -9.71 -5.29 5.68
CA ARG A 194 -10.32 -4.92 6.94
C ARG A 194 -9.76 -5.81 8.03
N LEU A 195 -8.97 -5.24 8.92
CA LEU A 195 -8.43 -5.93 10.08
C LEU A 195 -9.43 -5.85 11.24
N ILE A 196 -9.75 -6.99 11.83
CA ILE A 196 -10.69 -7.09 12.95
C ILE A 196 -9.95 -7.71 14.14
N CYS A 197 -9.84 -6.93 15.21
CA CYS A 197 -9.29 -7.38 16.49
C CYS A 197 -10.26 -7.01 17.61
N LYS A 198 -10.90 -7.99 18.24
CA LYS A 198 -11.95 -7.76 19.23
C LYS A 198 -13.08 -6.88 18.66
N GLU A 199 -13.33 -5.72 19.26
CA GLU A 199 -14.35 -4.76 18.80
C GLU A 199 -13.78 -3.68 17.87
N THR A 200 -12.51 -3.75 17.54
CA THR A 200 -11.84 -2.76 16.70
C THR A 200 -11.72 -3.25 15.27
N ALA A 201 -12.12 -2.39 14.32
CA ALA A 201 -11.95 -2.61 12.90
C ALA A 201 -11.05 -1.50 12.30
N VAL A 202 -10.10 -1.92 11.47
CA VAL A 202 -9.17 -1.03 10.76
C VAL A 202 -9.29 -1.27 9.27
N GLU A 203 -9.51 -0.21 8.49
CA GLU A 203 -9.55 -0.26 7.01
C GLU A 203 -8.21 0.15 6.41
N LEU A 204 -7.67 -0.73 5.56
CA LEU A 204 -6.44 -0.54 4.78
C LEU A 204 -6.78 -0.78 3.30
N PRO A 205 -7.23 0.25 2.56
CA PRO A 205 -7.74 0.10 1.20
C PRO A 205 -6.65 0.10 0.11
N GLY A 206 -5.36 0.19 0.45
CA GLY A 206 -4.33 0.54 -0.51
C GLY A 206 -4.62 1.90 -1.13
N ASP A 207 -4.67 1.98 -2.45
CA ASP A 207 -4.97 3.22 -3.18
C ASP A 207 -6.30 3.18 -3.96
N MET A 208 -7.19 2.23 -3.60
CA MET A 208 -8.50 2.08 -4.23
C MET A 208 -9.31 3.38 -4.16
N TYR A 209 -9.79 3.86 -5.30
CA TYR A 209 -10.60 5.09 -5.36
C TYR A 209 -11.93 4.93 -4.64
N ALA A 210 -12.41 6.02 -4.04
CA ALA A 210 -13.63 6.02 -3.24
C ALA A 210 -14.85 5.50 -4.01
N ASP A 211 -14.98 5.84 -5.30
CA ASP A 211 -16.08 5.42 -6.15
C ASP A 211 -16.12 3.90 -6.42
N CYS A 212 -15.03 3.19 -6.18
CA CYS A 212 -14.98 1.74 -6.27
C CYS A 212 -15.53 1.07 -5.01
N TRP A 213 -15.06 1.46 -3.85
CA TRP A 213 -15.48 0.76 -2.63
C TRP A 213 -16.77 1.28 -2.01
N GLU A 214 -17.19 2.54 -2.23
CA GLU A 214 -18.51 3.02 -1.75
C GLU A 214 -19.73 2.39 -2.45
N LYS A 215 -19.52 1.62 -3.52
CA LYS A 215 -20.58 0.79 -4.14
C LYS A 215 -21.00 -0.39 -3.28
N HIS A 216 -20.20 -0.72 -2.27
CA HIS A 216 -20.43 -1.85 -1.38
C HIS A 216 -20.94 -1.36 -0.02
N GLU A 217 -21.68 -2.22 0.69
CA GLU A 217 -21.99 -1.98 2.08
C GLU A 217 -20.72 -2.11 2.90
N ILE A 218 -20.30 -1.02 3.55
CA ILE A 218 -19.09 -0.99 4.36
C ILE A 218 -19.48 -0.72 5.81
N PRO A 219 -19.25 -1.66 6.72
CA PRO A 219 -19.55 -1.43 8.12
C PRO A 219 -18.59 -0.38 8.73
N PRO A 220 -19.03 0.35 9.77
CA PRO A 220 -18.19 1.33 10.45
C PRO A 220 -16.86 0.74 10.91
N CYS A 221 -15.82 1.59 10.96
CA CYS A 221 -14.49 1.22 11.42
C CYS A 221 -13.99 2.15 12.54
N THR A 222 -12.99 1.72 13.27
CA THR A 222 -12.33 2.54 14.30
C THR A 222 -11.27 3.45 13.69
N LEU A 223 -10.51 2.90 12.75
CA LEU A 223 -9.42 3.58 12.07
C LEU A 223 -9.49 3.28 10.57
N VAL A 224 -9.26 4.29 9.74
CA VAL A 224 -9.06 4.14 8.29
C VAL A 224 -7.76 4.81 7.87
N LYS A 225 -6.94 4.10 7.08
CA LYS A 225 -5.91 4.72 6.24
C LYS A 225 -6.61 5.26 5.00
N LEU A 226 -6.51 6.55 4.70
CA LEU A 226 -7.09 7.07 3.46
C LEU A 226 -6.34 6.52 2.26
N PRO A 227 -7.04 6.02 1.22
CA PRO A 227 -6.40 5.55 0.01
C PRO A 227 -5.70 6.68 -0.73
N HIS A 228 -4.81 6.30 -1.66
CA HIS A 228 -4.17 7.21 -2.61
C HIS A 228 -3.61 8.48 -1.94
N HIS A 229 -2.98 8.28 -0.76
CA HIS A 229 -2.29 9.33 0.02
C HIS A 229 -3.14 10.57 0.32
N GLY A 230 -4.46 10.39 0.45
CA GLY A 230 -5.39 11.49 0.68
C GLY A 230 -5.62 12.40 -0.53
N HIS A 231 -5.36 11.90 -1.76
CA HIS A 231 -5.75 12.61 -3.00
C HIS A 231 -7.28 12.84 -3.03
N ARG A 232 -7.75 13.76 -3.88
CA ARG A 232 -9.17 14.15 -3.95
C ARG A 232 -10.15 13.01 -4.25
N ASP A 233 -9.68 11.91 -4.84
CA ASP A 233 -10.43 10.70 -5.15
C ASP A 233 -10.39 9.63 -4.03
N SER A 234 -9.68 9.92 -2.93
CA SER A 234 -9.48 8.98 -1.84
C SER A 234 -10.73 8.72 -1.00
N ILE A 235 -11.55 9.74 -0.80
CA ILE A 235 -12.72 9.68 0.09
C ILE A 235 -13.80 10.64 -0.38
N THR A 236 -15.07 10.22 -0.26
CA THR A 236 -16.23 11.09 -0.43
C THR A 236 -16.90 11.36 0.93
N PRO A 237 -17.73 12.41 1.05
CA PRO A 237 -18.53 12.61 2.26
C PRO A 237 -19.38 11.40 2.63
N HIS A 238 -19.94 10.73 1.61
CA HIS A 238 -20.79 9.54 1.79
C HIS A 238 -19.99 8.35 2.34
N LEU A 239 -18.82 8.07 1.75
CA LEU A 239 -17.93 7.00 2.21
C LEU A 239 -17.43 7.25 3.63
N LEU A 240 -17.05 8.50 3.95
CA LEU A 240 -16.63 8.87 5.30
C LEU A 240 -17.77 8.72 6.32
N ASP A 241 -19.02 8.99 5.91
CA ASP A 241 -20.20 8.78 6.76
C ASP A 241 -20.47 7.28 6.99
N MET A 242 -20.33 6.43 5.99
CA MET A 242 -20.48 4.97 6.14
C MET A 242 -19.40 4.41 7.07
N LEU A 243 -18.14 4.78 6.86
CA LEU A 243 -17.00 4.31 7.66
C LEU A 243 -17.06 4.83 9.10
N ALA A 244 -17.59 6.04 9.32
CA ALA A 244 -17.70 6.71 10.60
C ALA A 244 -16.45 6.53 11.51
N PRO A 245 -15.22 6.75 11.00
CA PRO A 245 -14.01 6.43 11.73
C PRO A 245 -13.77 7.42 12.88
N LYS A 246 -13.17 6.93 13.96
CA LYS A 246 -12.65 7.80 15.02
C LYS A 246 -11.32 8.41 14.63
N THR A 247 -10.52 7.65 13.89
CA THR A 247 -9.16 7.99 13.50
C THR A 247 -8.96 7.82 12.00
N VAL A 248 -8.32 8.81 11.40
CA VAL A 248 -7.91 8.82 10.00
C VAL A 248 -6.39 8.95 9.94
N VAL A 249 -5.74 8.10 9.14
CA VAL A 249 -4.31 8.15 8.86
C VAL A 249 -4.09 8.41 7.37
N ILE A 250 -3.13 9.26 7.05
CA ILE A 250 -2.69 9.51 5.67
C ILE A 250 -1.19 9.26 5.58
N SER A 251 -0.81 8.28 4.79
CA SER A 251 0.60 8.08 4.40
C SER A 251 0.92 9.08 3.29
N VAL A 252 1.85 9.99 3.53
CA VAL A 252 2.07 11.14 2.64
C VAL A 252 3.49 11.67 2.77
N SER A 253 3.95 12.40 1.75
CA SER A 253 5.25 13.08 1.74
C SER A 253 5.09 14.59 1.89
N ASN A 254 5.92 15.22 2.71
CA ASN A 254 5.95 16.67 2.88
C ASN A 254 6.58 17.42 1.68
N THR A 255 7.20 16.69 0.76
CA THR A 255 7.84 17.27 -0.45
C THR A 255 7.02 17.08 -1.70
N ARG A 256 5.87 16.39 -1.63
CA ARG A 256 5.00 16.22 -2.79
C ARG A 256 4.11 17.44 -3.00
N THR A 257 3.94 17.80 -4.28
CA THR A 257 3.18 18.99 -4.71
C THR A 257 1.85 18.63 -5.38
N ASP A 258 1.53 17.33 -5.52
CA ASP A 258 0.47 16.79 -6.38
C ASP A 258 -0.87 16.67 -5.65
N ASP A 259 -1.29 17.66 -4.86
CA ASP A 259 -2.58 17.64 -4.15
C ASP A 259 -2.76 16.37 -3.26
N CYS A 260 -1.65 15.89 -2.68
CA CYS A 260 -1.59 14.78 -1.73
C CYS A 260 -0.90 15.21 -0.43
N PRO A 261 -1.68 15.36 0.67
CA PRO A 261 -3.13 15.22 0.75
C PRO A 261 -3.86 16.45 0.19
N ALA A 262 -5.02 16.23 -0.42
CA ALA A 262 -5.85 17.31 -0.94
C ALA A 262 -6.43 18.16 0.20
N ALA A 263 -6.41 19.50 0.04
CA ALA A 263 -6.95 20.41 1.05
C ALA A 263 -8.43 20.15 1.37
N SER A 264 -9.22 19.79 0.34
CA SER A 264 -10.63 19.42 0.49
C SER A 264 -10.81 18.15 1.34
N VAL A 265 -9.93 17.16 1.20
CA VAL A 265 -9.94 15.92 2.01
C VAL A 265 -9.60 16.23 3.46
N LEU A 266 -8.55 17.03 3.71
CA LEU A 266 -8.18 17.45 5.06
C LEU A 266 -9.31 18.23 5.75
N GLN A 267 -9.98 19.11 5.01
CA GLN A 267 -11.11 19.85 5.52
C GLN A 267 -12.28 18.93 5.89
N MET A 268 -12.66 18.02 4.99
CA MET A 268 -13.73 17.04 5.21
C MET A 268 -13.49 16.19 6.48
N VAL A 269 -12.28 15.67 6.67
CA VAL A 269 -11.91 14.87 7.85
C VAL A 269 -12.03 15.70 9.14
N ARG A 270 -11.56 16.97 9.10
CA ARG A 270 -11.65 17.89 10.26
C ARG A 270 -13.09 18.24 10.62
N GLU A 271 -13.94 18.52 9.62
CA GLU A 271 -15.35 18.84 9.82
C GLU A 271 -16.14 17.67 10.43
N LYS A 272 -15.73 16.43 10.15
CA LYS A 272 -16.28 15.22 10.80
C LYS A 272 -15.78 14.99 12.22
N GLY A 273 -14.78 15.75 12.67
CA GLY A 273 -14.23 15.63 14.02
C GLY A 273 -13.39 14.35 14.24
N CYS A 274 -12.90 13.73 13.19
CA CYS A 274 -11.99 12.61 13.28
C CYS A 274 -10.60 13.06 13.75
N ALA A 275 -9.93 12.25 14.56
CA ALA A 275 -8.50 12.44 14.83
C ALA A 275 -7.71 12.16 13.55
N LEU A 276 -6.93 13.15 13.08
CA LEU A 276 -6.17 13.07 11.84
C LEU A 276 -4.68 12.97 12.14
N TYR A 277 -4.04 11.96 11.55
CA TYR A 277 -2.61 11.72 11.59
C TYR A 277 -2.04 11.65 10.17
N VAL A 278 -0.84 12.19 9.98
CA VAL A 278 -0.08 12.15 8.72
C VAL A 278 1.31 11.59 8.98
N THR A 279 1.81 10.73 8.10
CA THR A 279 3.08 10.02 8.35
C THR A 279 4.31 10.91 8.26
N ASP A 280 4.28 11.96 7.43
CA ASP A 280 5.43 12.85 7.27
C ASP A 280 5.17 14.25 7.88
N ALA A 281 6.21 15.06 7.94
CA ALA A 281 6.23 16.38 8.53
C ALA A 281 5.43 17.41 7.70
N ILE A 282 4.10 17.37 7.81
CA ILE A 282 3.19 18.34 7.21
C ILE A 282 2.67 19.25 8.31
N PRO A 283 2.81 20.59 8.18
CA PRO A 283 2.28 21.51 9.16
C PRO A 283 0.76 21.39 9.31
N ASP A 284 0.29 21.32 10.56
CA ASP A 284 -1.14 21.47 10.87
C ASP A 284 -1.62 22.91 10.65
N SER A 285 -2.91 23.18 10.95
CA SER A 285 -3.51 24.52 10.82
C SER A 285 -2.84 25.60 11.70
N ASN A 286 -2.05 25.22 12.70
CA ASN A 286 -1.32 26.11 13.60
C ASN A 286 0.18 26.19 13.26
N GLY A 287 0.62 25.52 12.17
CA GLY A 287 2.02 25.43 11.78
C GLY A 287 2.84 24.43 12.62
N HIS A 288 2.18 23.59 13.43
CA HIS A 288 2.86 22.54 14.18
C HIS A 288 3.17 21.36 13.25
N VAL A 289 4.41 20.88 13.29
CA VAL A 289 4.89 19.75 12.49
C VAL A 289 5.14 18.57 13.40
N SER A 290 4.48 17.46 13.13
CA SER A 290 4.81 16.18 13.77
C SER A 290 6.02 15.55 13.09
N ASN A 291 6.96 15.05 13.89
CA ASN A 291 8.18 14.43 13.39
C ASN A 291 8.36 13.07 14.03
N HIS A 292 8.13 12.01 13.26
CA HIS A 292 8.19 10.62 13.74
C HIS A 292 8.60 9.65 12.62
N LEU A 293 9.25 8.55 13.01
CA LEU A 293 9.60 7.45 12.09
C LEU A 293 8.37 6.64 11.68
N ALA A 294 7.40 6.52 12.57
CA ALA A 294 6.13 5.86 12.33
C ALA A 294 5.05 6.41 13.27
N ILE A 295 3.79 6.38 12.82
CA ILE A 295 2.64 6.61 13.69
C ILE A 295 2.23 5.27 14.30
N HIS A 296 2.32 5.17 15.61
CA HIS A 296 2.04 3.95 16.35
C HIS A 296 0.64 3.98 16.97
N PHE A 297 -0.08 2.87 16.82
CA PHE A 297 -1.35 2.62 17.51
C PHE A 297 -1.28 1.29 18.26
N ASP A 298 -1.72 1.31 19.52
CA ASP A 298 -2.02 0.09 20.31
C ASP A 298 -3.54 -0.07 20.39
N ILE A 299 -4.07 -1.16 19.81
CA ILE A 299 -5.50 -1.44 19.59
C ILE A 299 -5.92 -2.76 20.22
#